data_41232fcf1f3f7712c3676716b7c39eab
#
_entry.id   41232fcf1f3f7712c3676716b7c39eab
#
_cell.length_a   1.000
_cell.length_b   1.000
_cell.length_c   1.000
_cell.angle_alpha   90.00
_cell.angle_beta   90.00
_cell.angle_gamma   90.00
#
_symmetry.space_group_name_H-M   'P 1'
#
loop_
_entity.id
_entity.type
_entity.pdbx_description
1 polymer ?
#
loop_
_entity_poly.entity_id
_entity_poly.type
_entity_poly.pdbx_seq_one_letter_code
_entity_poly.pdbx_strand_id
1 'polypeptide(L)'
;ALQQTDANSDTDAPPRIGIINFDAHLDLRQSDVATSGTPFRQIAEHLDEQGQPFNYCCIGVSRFSNTAALFDRAEQLGVHIISDEECTNKKWKKIAAQITSFIESVDIIYLTIDMDCLPSSVVPGVSAPAAYGIELSFVERAVKL
;
A
#
# COMPACT_ATOMS: atom_id res chain seq x y z
N ALA A 1 46.91 -6.54 20.77
CA ALA A 1 46.36 -5.37 20.10
C ALA A 1 45.14 -5.81 19.32
N LEU A 2 43.93 -5.61 19.90
CA LEU A 2 42.65 -5.82 19.24
C LEU A 2 42.31 -4.50 18.55
N GLN A 3 42.24 -4.54 17.21
CA GLN A 3 41.72 -3.43 16.42
C GLN A 3 40.18 -3.43 16.58
N GLN A 4 39.67 -2.40 17.23
CA GLN A 4 38.27 -2.01 17.15
C GLN A 4 38.01 -1.52 15.73
N THR A 5 37.18 -2.21 14.99
CA THR A 5 36.59 -1.69 13.76
C THR A 5 35.43 -0.82 14.19
N ASP A 6 35.62 0.48 14.15
CA ASP A 6 34.55 1.46 14.27
C ASP A 6 33.60 1.34 13.07
N ALA A 7 32.49 0.64 13.28
CA ALA A 7 31.34 0.68 12.38
C ALA A 7 30.50 1.91 12.77
N ASN A 8 30.95 3.08 12.36
CA ASN A 8 30.19 4.32 12.48
C ASN A 8 29.56 4.59 11.09
N SER A 9 28.41 4.03 10.81
CA SER A 9 27.51 4.51 9.77
C SER A 9 26.38 5.29 10.43
N ASP A 10 26.75 6.50 10.84
CA ASP A 10 25.83 7.51 11.36
C ASP A 10 25.04 8.09 10.18
N THR A 11 23.94 7.46 9.79
CA THR A 11 22.89 8.11 9.01
C THR A 11 21.84 8.59 10.01
N ASP A 12 21.97 9.83 10.44
CA ASP A 12 21.13 10.54 11.40
C ASP A 12 19.68 10.76 10.87
N ALA A 13 19.35 10.24 9.69
CA ALA A 13 18.04 10.32 9.06
C ALA A 13 17.13 9.16 9.54
N PRO A 14 15.89 9.43 9.90
CA PRO A 14 14.94 8.39 10.26
C PRO A 14 14.73 7.42 9.07
N PRO A 15 14.47 6.12 9.34
CA PRO A 15 14.25 5.14 8.29
C PRO A 15 13.03 5.50 7.44
N ARG A 16 13.14 5.33 6.14
CA ARG A 16 12.04 5.53 5.20
C ARG A 16 11.06 4.35 5.32
N ILE A 17 9.86 4.63 5.77
CA ILE A 17 8.80 3.63 5.89
C ILE A 17 7.97 3.62 4.62
N GLY A 18 7.75 2.44 4.04
CA GLY A 18 6.81 2.21 2.96
C GLY A 18 5.62 1.38 3.44
N ILE A 19 4.43 1.74 3.00
CA ILE A 19 3.19 1.02 3.28
C ILE A 19 2.79 0.25 2.03
N ILE A 20 2.63 -1.07 2.14
CA ILE A 20 1.98 -1.90 1.13
C ILE A 20 0.65 -2.36 1.70
N ASN A 21 -0.45 -1.94 1.06
CA ASN A 21 -1.81 -2.31 1.43
C ASN A 21 -2.47 -3.08 0.29
N PHE A 22 -2.91 -4.30 0.56
CA PHE A 22 -3.83 -5.02 -0.32
C PHE A 22 -5.24 -4.62 0.05
N ASP A 23 -5.93 -3.89 -0.84
CA ASP A 23 -7.22 -3.30 -0.53
C ASP A 23 -7.97 -2.93 -1.83
N ALA A 24 -9.27 -3.13 -1.84
CA ALA A 24 -10.12 -2.61 -2.90
C ALA A 24 -10.32 -1.09 -2.81
N HIS A 25 -10.02 -0.50 -1.64
CA HIS A 25 -10.19 0.91 -1.33
C HIS A 25 -8.84 1.61 -1.14
N LEU A 26 -8.82 2.91 -1.42
CA LEU A 26 -7.62 3.75 -1.22
C LEU A 26 -7.47 4.23 0.23
N ASP A 27 -8.55 4.26 0.98
CA ASP A 27 -8.62 4.70 2.38
C ASP A 27 -8.05 6.10 2.64
N LEU A 28 -8.24 6.96 1.62
CA LEU A 28 -7.81 8.35 1.60
C LEU A 28 -8.97 9.35 1.76
N ARG A 29 -10.13 8.88 2.28
CA ARG A 29 -11.33 9.71 2.41
C ARG A 29 -11.09 10.90 3.31
N GLN A 30 -11.55 12.08 2.88
CA GLN A 30 -11.59 13.26 3.71
C GLN A 30 -12.81 13.23 4.62
N SER A 31 -12.57 13.39 5.91
CA SER A 31 -13.61 13.43 6.93
C SER A 31 -13.06 14.12 8.18
N ASP A 32 -13.91 14.85 8.88
CA ASP A 32 -13.57 15.48 10.17
C ASP A 32 -13.48 14.43 11.30
N VAL A 33 -14.02 13.24 11.06
CA VAL A 33 -14.02 12.12 12.01
C VAL A 33 -13.26 10.94 11.40
N ALA A 34 -12.43 10.28 12.21
CA ALA A 34 -11.75 9.05 11.83
C ALA A 34 -12.78 7.95 11.53
N THR A 35 -12.64 7.30 10.38
CA THR A 35 -13.46 6.16 9.94
C THR A 35 -12.56 5.09 9.33
N SER A 36 -13.10 3.92 8.98
CA SER A 36 -12.35 2.87 8.28
C SER A 36 -11.78 3.33 6.93
N GLY A 37 -12.37 4.32 6.29
CA GLY A 37 -11.90 4.86 5.00
C GLY A 37 -10.94 6.05 5.09
N THR A 38 -10.37 6.36 6.27
CA THR A 38 -9.52 7.54 6.49
C THR A 38 -8.09 7.26 6.95
N PRO A 39 -7.65 6.03 7.27
CA PRO A 39 -6.39 5.82 7.98
C PRO A 39 -5.17 6.31 7.21
N PHE A 40 -5.08 6.03 5.92
CA PHE A 40 -3.90 6.41 5.15
C PHE A 40 -3.86 7.91 4.84
N ARG A 41 -5.00 8.60 4.77
CA ARG A 41 -5.03 10.06 4.75
C ARG A 41 -4.44 10.64 6.05
N GLN A 42 -4.85 10.13 7.19
CA GLN A 42 -4.36 10.59 8.50
C GLN A 42 -2.85 10.36 8.63
N ILE A 43 -2.34 9.23 8.14
CA ILE A 43 -0.90 8.96 8.11
C ILE A 43 -0.18 9.97 7.19
N ALA A 44 -0.73 10.22 5.99
CA ALA A 44 -0.14 11.16 5.05
C ALA A 44 -0.04 12.58 5.64
N GLU A 45 -1.12 13.06 6.28
CA GLU A 45 -1.16 14.37 6.94
C GLU A 45 -0.14 14.44 8.09
N HIS A 46 -0.07 13.40 8.91
CA HIS A 46 0.89 13.35 10.04
C HIS A 46 2.34 13.34 9.56
N LEU A 47 2.66 12.61 8.49
CA LEU A 47 4.00 12.59 7.91
C LEU A 47 4.37 13.93 7.28
N ASP A 48 3.40 14.60 6.59
CA ASP A 48 3.60 15.92 6.01
C ASP A 48 3.91 16.97 7.09
N GLU A 49 3.21 16.95 8.22
CA GLU A 49 3.50 17.81 9.38
C GLU A 49 4.93 17.61 9.92
N GLN A 50 5.49 16.41 9.76
CA GLN A 50 6.85 16.08 10.19
C GLN A 50 7.91 16.29 9.07
N GLY A 51 7.49 16.74 7.90
CA GLY A 51 8.37 16.87 6.72
C GLY A 51 8.90 15.52 6.22
N GLN A 52 8.16 14.43 6.46
CA GLN A 52 8.53 13.08 6.05
C GLN A 52 7.75 12.62 4.82
N PRO A 53 8.35 11.80 3.94
CA PRO A 53 7.66 11.31 2.75
C PRO A 53 6.59 10.28 3.09
N PHE A 54 5.46 10.37 2.39
CA PHE A 54 4.41 9.36 2.42
C PHE A 54 4.62 8.36 1.29
N ASN A 55 5.20 7.20 1.59
CA ASN A 55 5.41 6.13 0.63
C ASN A 55 4.30 5.09 0.77
N TYR A 56 3.34 5.11 -0.15
CA TYR A 56 2.17 4.23 -0.11
C TYR A 56 1.95 3.52 -1.44
N CYS A 57 1.87 2.19 -1.39
CA CYS A 57 1.52 1.31 -2.50
C CYS A 57 0.23 0.57 -2.14
N CYS A 58 -0.85 0.82 -2.89
CA CYS A 58 -2.14 0.16 -2.72
C CYS A 58 -2.38 -0.82 -3.88
N ILE A 59 -2.60 -2.09 -3.57
CA ILE A 59 -2.68 -3.21 -4.51
C ILE A 59 -4.08 -3.83 -4.47
N GLY A 60 -4.73 -3.95 -5.61
CA GLY A 60 -6.08 -4.48 -5.72
C GLY A 60 -7.17 -3.41 -5.78
N VAL A 61 -6.77 -2.15 -6.01
CA VAL A 61 -7.69 -1.01 -6.01
C VAL A 61 -8.78 -1.16 -7.06
N SER A 62 -10.03 -1.14 -6.62
CA SER A 62 -11.21 -1.26 -7.47
C SER A 62 -11.67 0.11 -7.96
N ARG A 63 -11.86 0.27 -9.26
CA ARG A 63 -12.46 1.48 -9.86
C ARG A 63 -13.89 1.71 -9.38
N PHE A 64 -14.60 0.65 -9.03
CA PHE A 64 -16.01 0.72 -8.61
C PHE A 64 -16.16 1.05 -7.12
N SER A 65 -15.12 0.88 -6.34
CA SER A 65 -15.13 1.11 -4.89
C SER A 65 -14.55 2.47 -4.48
N ASN A 66 -14.01 3.23 -5.45
CA ASN A 66 -13.37 4.52 -5.20
C ASN A 66 -13.95 5.63 -6.08
N THR A 67 -14.14 6.81 -5.51
CA THR A 67 -14.60 8.00 -6.25
C THR A 67 -13.45 8.65 -7.02
N ALA A 68 -13.77 9.46 -8.04
CA ALA A 68 -12.76 10.25 -8.76
C ALA A 68 -11.90 11.11 -7.81
N ALA A 69 -12.53 11.73 -6.81
CA ALA A 69 -11.83 12.56 -5.83
C ALA A 69 -10.79 11.76 -4.99
N LEU A 70 -10.99 10.45 -4.79
CA LEU A 70 -10.01 9.59 -4.13
C LEU A 70 -8.81 9.29 -5.04
N PHE A 71 -9.04 9.09 -6.32
CA PHE A 71 -7.96 8.93 -7.30
C PHE A 71 -7.14 10.21 -7.47
N ASP A 72 -7.82 11.37 -7.58
CA ASP A 72 -7.16 12.68 -7.66
C ASP A 72 -6.27 12.91 -6.42
N ARG A 73 -6.75 12.54 -5.25
CA ARG A 73 -5.98 12.63 -4.00
C ARG A 73 -4.80 11.68 -3.98
N ALA A 74 -5.00 10.44 -4.40
CA ALA A 74 -3.92 9.47 -4.49
C ALA A 74 -2.80 9.95 -5.43
N GLU A 75 -3.16 10.56 -6.57
CA GLU A 75 -2.20 11.18 -7.48
C GLU A 75 -1.44 12.33 -6.82
N GLN A 76 -2.14 13.24 -6.12
CA GLN A 76 -1.52 14.36 -5.39
C GLN A 76 -0.53 13.89 -4.31
N LEU A 77 -0.82 12.76 -3.65
CA LEU A 77 0.02 12.17 -2.62
C LEU A 77 1.12 11.24 -3.17
N GLY A 78 1.18 11.04 -4.49
CA GLY A 78 2.15 10.16 -5.13
C GLY A 78 1.95 8.68 -4.81
N VAL A 79 0.70 8.25 -4.54
CA VAL A 79 0.38 6.86 -4.20
C VAL A 79 0.62 5.95 -5.41
N HIS A 80 1.34 4.86 -5.19
CA HIS A 80 1.51 3.83 -6.20
C HIS A 80 0.27 2.91 -6.22
N ILE A 81 -0.53 2.99 -7.27
CA ILE A 81 -1.76 2.22 -7.41
C ILE A 81 -1.55 1.05 -8.36
N ILE A 82 -1.95 -0.15 -7.93
CA ILE A 82 -2.08 -1.34 -8.78
C ILE A 82 -3.54 -1.77 -8.71
N SER A 83 -4.25 -1.65 -9.83
CA SER A 83 -5.68 -1.98 -9.87
C SER A 83 -5.94 -3.49 -9.79
N ASP A 84 -7.15 -3.86 -9.35
CA ASP A 84 -7.62 -5.24 -9.33
C ASP A 84 -7.57 -5.88 -10.73
N GLU A 85 -7.89 -5.13 -11.79
CA GLU A 85 -7.80 -5.57 -13.20
C GLU A 85 -6.36 -5.86 -13.66
N GLU A 86 -5.37 -5.31 -12.98
CA GLU A 86 -3.96 -5.57 -13.26
C GLU A 86 -3.42 -6.78 -12.48
N CYS A 87 -4.02 -7.13 -11.35
CA CYS A 87 -3.59 -8.22 -10.48
C CYS A 87 -3.91 -9.60 -11.04
N THR A 88 -3.37 -9.91 -12.21
CA THR A 88 -3.57 -11.17 -12.93
C THR A 88 -2.28 -11.93 -13.13
N ASN A 89 -2.38 -13.26 -13.25
CA ASN A 89 -1.22 -14.12 -13.52
C ASN A 89 -0.49 -13.73 -14.83
N LYS A 90 -1.21 -13.22 -15.83
CA LYS A 90 -0.61 -12.76 -17.11
C LYS A 90 0.29 -11.54 -16.91
N LYS A 91 -0.07 -10.65 -16.01
CA LYS A 91 0.67 -9.40 -15.72
C LYS A 91 1.67 -9.57 -14.57
N TRP A 92 1.77 -10.75 -13.96
CA TRP A 92 2.57 -11.01 -12.78
C TRP A 92 3.99 -10.45 -12.84
N LYS A 93 4.73 -10.72 -13.93
CA LYS A 93 6.12 -10.26 -14.02
C LYS A 93 6.25 -8.74 -13.90
N LYS A 94 5.33 -8.00 -14.55
CA LYS A 94 5.28 -6.53 -14.48
C LYS A 94 4.97 -6.07 -13.06
N ILE A 95 3.94 -6.65 -12.44
CA ILE A 95 3.49 -6.27 -11.11
C ILE A 95 4.54 -6.61 -10.05
N ALA A 96 5.13 -7.80 -10.11
CA ALA A 96 6.22 -8.18 -9.21
C ALA A 96 7.39 -7.20 -9.27
N ALA A 97 7.79 -6.78 -10.48
CA ALA A 97 8.84 -5.78 -10.64
C ALA A 97 8.47 -4.42 -10.01
N GLN A 98 7.21 -3.99 -10.13
CA GLN A 98 6.73 -2.75 -9.51
C GLN A 98 6.76 -2.85 -7.98
N ILE A 99 6.27 -3.96 -7.41
CA ILE A 99 6.29 -4.19 -5.96
C ILE A 99 7.73 -4.26 -5.45
N THR A 100 8.60 -5.01 -6.12
CA THR A 100 10.03 -5.11 -5.76
C THR A 100 10.70 -3.75 -5.79
N SER A 101 10.48 -2.95 -6.85
CA SER A 101 11.03 -1.59 -6.93
C SER A 101 10.53 -0.68 -5.80
N PHE A 102 9.27 -0.83 -5.38
CA PHE A 102 8.75 -0.09 -4.23
C PHE A 102 9.43 -0.54 -2.93
N ILE A 103 9.58 -1.85 -2.71
CA ILE A 103 10.27 -2.41 -1.54
C ILE A 103 11.71 -1.89 -1.45
N GLU A 104 12.45 -1.88 -2.56
CA GLU A 104 13.84 -1.42 -2.64
C GLU A 104 13.97 0.10 -2.43
N SER A 105 12.90 0.86 -2.59
CA SER A 105 12.90 2.33 -2.42
C SER A 105 12.80 2.79 -0.97
N VAL A 106 12.53 1.90 -0.02
CA VAL A 106 12.30 2.19 1.41
C VAL A 106 13.13 1.28 2.30
N ASP A 107 13.21 1.61 3.58
CA ASP A 107 14.06 0.88 4.52
C ASP A 107 13.25 -0.11 5.37
N ILE A 108 11.96 0.19 5.58
CA ILE A 108 11.03 -0.64 6.36
C ILE A 108 9.70 -0.73 5.60
N ILE A 109 9.14 -1.93 5.51
CA ILE A 109 7.79 -2.16 4.97
C ILE A 109 6.79 -2.41 6.09
N TYR A 110 5.72 -1.62 6.09
CA TYR A 110 4.48 -1.94 6.80
C TYR A 110 3.52 -2.60 5.81
N LEU A 111 3.30 -3.91 6.01
CA LEU A 111 2.38 -4.69 5.18
C LEU A 111 1.02 -4.83 5.88
N THR A 112 -0.05 -4.51 5.15
CA THR A 112 -1.42 -4.71 5.60
C THR A 112 -2.27 -5.33 4.50
N ILE A 113 -3.29 -6.08 4.88
CA ILE A 113 -4.19 -6.77 3.96
C ILE A 113 -5.62 -6.56 4.45
N ASP A 114 -6.39 -5.74 3.72
CA ASP A 114 -7.83 -5.72 3.89
C ASP A 114 -8.43 -6.88 3.10
N MET A 115 -9.26 -7.67 3.77
CA MET A 115 -9.85 -8.87 3.18
C MET A 115 -10.84 -8.55 2.04
N ASP A 116 -11.31 -7.31 1.94
CA ASP A 116 -12.21 -6.89 0.87
C ASP A 116 -11.50 -6.71 -0.50
N CYS A 117 -10.15 -6.78 -0.53
CA CYS A 117 -9.42 -6.92 -1.79
C CYS A 117 -9.70 -8.26 -2.50
N LEU A 118 -10.19 -9.26 -1.77
CA LEU A 118 -10.55 -10.57 -2.32
C LEU A 118 -11.98 -10.58 -2.85
N PRO A 119 -12.34 -11.49 -3.78
CA PRO A 119 -13.71 -11.62 -4.28
C PRO A 119 -14.69 -11.97 -3.17
N SER A 120 -15.91 -11.44 -3.25
CA SER A 120 -16.98 -11.74 -2.29
C SER A 120 -17.36 -13.22 -2.22
N SER A 121 -17.03 -14.00 -3.24
CA SER A 121 -17.19 -15.46 -3.23
C SER A 121 -16.17 -16.18 -2.32
N VAL A 122 -15.06 -15.52 -1.99
CA VAL A 122 -14.00 -16.03 -1.10
C VAL A 122 -14.19 -15.48 0.32
N VAL A 123 -14.54 -14.19 0.43
CA VAL A 123 -14.72 -13.51 1.72
C VAL A 123 -16.05 -12.76 1.78
N PRO A 124 -17.17 -13.48 1.99
CA PRO A 124 -18.50 -12.88 1.99
C PRO A 124 -18.77 -12.00 3.23
N GLY A 125 -17.96 -12.11 4.28
CA GLY A 125 -18.18 -11.46 5.57
C GLY A 125 -17.54 -10.07 5.72
N VAL A 126 -17.10 -9.43 4.62
CA VAL A 126 -16.56 -8.08 4.64
C VAL A 126 -17.66 -7.02 4.49
N SER A 127 -17.43 -5.81 5.00
CA SER A 127 -18.41 -4.72 5.00
C SER A 127 -18.63 -4.12 3.61
N ALA A 128 -17.63 -4.15 2.75
CA ALA A 128 -17.65 -3.58 1.40
C ALA A 128 -17.05 -4.56 0.38
N PRO A 129 -17.78 -5.62 -0.01
CA PRO A 129 -17.26 -6.66 -0.90
C PRO A 129 -16.85 -6.11 -2.26
N ALA A 130 -15.65 -6.46 -2.73
CA ALA A 130 -15.18 -6.11 -4.04
C ALA A 130 -16.02 -6.79 -5.14
N ALA A 131 -16.32 -6.05 -6.22
CA ALA A 131 -17.08 -6.60 -7.35
C ALA A 131 -16.27 -7.66 -8.12
N TYR A 132 -14.97 -7.41 -8.31
CA TYR A 132 -14.01 -8.34 -8.92
C TYR A 132 -13.15 -8.99 -7.86
N GLY A 133 -12.39 -8.19 -7.13
CA GLY A 133 -11.37 -8.63 -6.20
C GLY A 133 -10.18 -9.29 -6.90
N ILE A 134 -9.14 -9.54 -6.16
CA ILE A 134 -7.93 -10.23 -6.62
C ILE A 134 -7.90 -11.67 -6.12
N GLU A 135 -7.31 -12.58 -6.87
CA GLU A 135 -7.21 -13.97 -6.45
C GLU A 135 -6.33 -14.11 -5.19
N LEU A 136 -6.74 -14.94 -4.23
CA LEU A 136 -5.95 -15.23 -3.02
C LEU A 136 -4.55 -15.71 -3.38
N SER A 137 -4.42 -16.52 -4.42
CA SER A 137 -3.12 -17.01 -4.93
C SER A 137 -2.20 -15.88 -5.40
N PHE A 138 -2.76 -14.77 -5.89
CA PHE A 138 -1.98 -13.59 -6.25
C PHE A 138 -1.44 -12.89 -4.99
N VAL A 139 -2.28 -12.70 -3.97
CA VAL A 139 -1.88 -12.11 -2.69
C VAL A 139 -0.79 -12.94 -2.04
N GLU A 140 -1.00 -14.27 -1.92
CA GLU A 140 0.01 -15.20 -1.36
C GLU A 140 1.36 -15.11 -2.09
N ARG A 141 1.32 -14.94 -3.40
CA ARG A 141 2.52 -14.84 -4.22
C ARG A 141 3.22 -13.48 -4.04
N ALA A 142 2.45 -12.40 -3.91
CA ALA A 142 2.99 -11.06 -3.74
C ALA A 142 3.60 -10.86 -2.34
N VAL A 143 3.02 -11.45 -1.31
CA VAL A 143 3.54 -11.41 0.07
C VAL A 143 4.88 -12.17 0.22
N LYS A 144 5.23 -13.02 -0.75
CA LYS A 144 6.50 -13.78 -0.77
C LYS A 144 7.64 -13.09 -1.52
N LEU A 145 7.41 -11.88 -2.06
CA LEU A 145 8.47 -11.07 -2.66
C LEU A 145 9.37 -10.45 -1.61
#